data_9669dd70983b5424287752ffc1bc4f1f
#
_entry.id   9669dd70983b5424287752ffc1bc4f1f
#
_cell.length_a   1.000
_cell.length_b   1.000
_cell.length_c   1.000
_cell.angle_alpha   90.00
_cell.angle_beta   90.00
_cell.angle_gamma   90.00
#
_symmetry.space_group_name_H-M   'P 1'
#
loop_
_entity.id
_entity.type
_entity.pdbx_description
1 polymer ?
#
loop_
_entity_poly.entity_id
_entity_poly.type
_entity_poly.pdbx_seq_one_letter_code
_entity_poly.pdbx_strand_id
1 'polypeptide(L)'
;MPFIGNQPALSYTSFAKQDFTTSATTSYTLDNPVTNANELALFINFVRQEPTTAYSASGTSLTLTSATSASDDMYCVFLGKAVQTVNPPNGSVGISQLSATGTKDATTFLRGDNTFASAGGANTPAFRATMSANQTGLSSEANTKVSFNTETYDIGSCYDHSSNFRFTVPSGEDGKYLITAHIHTRADGAHSGKTCRLYKNGSFLTESQTATAGDNLHATRTNNSSVTTIENLSATDYIEVYAKVFGSAWSLQNEGAYFSAFKIIE
;
A
#
# COMPACT_ATOMS: atom_id res chain seq x y z
N MET A 1 20.38 32.42 30.38
CA MET A 1 20.47 31.29 29.45
C MET A 1 19.09 30.68 29.31
N PRO A 2 18.53 30.52 28.11
CA PRO A 2 17.27 29.85 27.98
C PRO A 2 17.44 28.37 28.33
N PHE A 3 16.52 27.85 29.10
CA PHE A 3 16.45 26.45 29.47
C PHE A 3 16.20 25.61 28.21
N ILE A 4 17.11 24.71 27.87
CA ILE A 4 16.93 23.70 26.84
C ILE A 4 16.33 22.47 27.53
N GLY A 5 15.01 22.36 27.51
CA GLY A 5 14.26 21.25 28.09
C GLY A 5 12.85 21.68 28.51
N ASN A 6 11.93 20.73 28.53
CA ASN A 6 10.60 20.95 29.08
C ASN A 6 10.72 21.41 30.52
N GLN A 7 10.12 22.54 30.89
CA GLN A 7 9.99 22.91 32.30
C GLN A 7 9.28 21.78 33.04
N PRO A 8 9.80 21.28 34.16
CA PRO A 8 9.03 20.35 34.99
C PRO A 8 7.69 20.99 35.29
N ALA A 9 6.60 20.32 34.99
CA ALA A 9 5.29 20.79 35.38
C ALA A 9 5.26 20.88 36.92
N LEU A 10 5.28 22.11 37.44
CA LEU A 10 5.02 22.40 38.85
C LEU A 10 3.52 22.21 39.10
N SER A 11 2.97 21.02 38.88
CA SER A 11 1.63 20.69 39.32
C SER A 11 1.75 19.82 40.58
N TYR A 12 1.55 20.46 41.69
CA TYR A 12 1.29 19.78 42.96
C TYR A 12 -0.11 19.19 42.82
N THR A 13 -0.17 17.88 42.51
CA THR A 13 -1.43 17.15 42.51
C THR A 13 -1.64 16.70 43.97
N SER A 14 -2.66 17.25 44.63
CA SER A 14 -3.06 16.78 45.96
C SER A 14 -3.53 15.34 45.88
N PHE A 15 -3.28 14.56 46.95
CA PHE A 15 -3.85 13.23 47.06
C PHE A 15 -5.39 13.32 47.07
N ALA A 16 -6.04 12.47 46.28
CA ALA A 16 -7.48 12.39 46.26
C ALA A 16 -7.98 11.75 47.58
N LYS A 17 -9.04 12.33 48.19
CA LYS A 17 -9.76 11.79 49.32
C LYS A 17 -11.11 11.30 48.84
N GLN A 18 -11.58 10.18 49.40
CA GLN A 18 -12.94 9.68 49.26
C GLN A 18 -13.54 9.42 50.62
N ASP A 19 -14.72 9.97 50.87
CA ASP A 19 -15.52 9.68 52.07
C ASP A 19 -16.56 8.59 51.74
N PHE A 20 -16.82 7.71 52.67
CA PHE A 20 -17.75 6.60 52.48
C PHE A 20 -19.01 6.76 53.33
N THR A 21 -20.15 6.46 52.78
CA THR A 21 -21.36 6.27 53.57
C THR A 21 -21.30 4.88 54.18
N THR A 22 -21.07 4.82 55.48
CA THR A 22 -20.93 3.53 56.22
C THR A 22 -22.29 2.87 56.46
N SER A 23 -22.27 1.55 56.46
CA SER A 23 -23.44 0.70 56.76
C SER A 23 -22.90 -0.64 57.30
N ALA A 24 -23.78 -1.55 57.70
CA ALA A 24 -23.38 -2.88 58.21
C ALA A 24 -22.89 -3.77 57.03
N THR A 25 -21.81 -3.32 56.32
CA THR A 25 -21.21 -4.02 55.18
C THR A 25 -19.69 -4.07 55.32
N THR A 26 -19.09 -5.02 54.64
CA THR A 26 -17.64 -5.13 54.44
C THR A 26 -17.18 -4.67 53.07
N SER A 27 -18.09 -4.44 52.14
CA SER A 27 -17.76 -4.14 50.75
C SER A 27 -18.09 -2.71 50.36
N TYR A 28 -17.11 -2.00 49.81
CA TYR A 28 -17.22 -0.61 49.34
C TYR A 28 -16.63 -0.46 47.96
N THR A 29 -17.03 0.60 47.26
CA THR A 29 -16.53 0.94 45.91
C THR A 29 -15.62 2.18 46.02
N LEU A 30 -14.44 2.07 45.43
CA LEU A 30 -13.49 3.16 45.30
C LEU A 30 -13.79 4.00 44.07
N ASP A 31 -13.67 5.32 44.19
CA ASP A 31 -13.80 6.25 43.05
C ASP A 31 -12.64 6.13 42.07
N ASN A 32 -11.46 5.76 42.56
CA ASN A 32 -10.28 5.52 41.71
C ASN A 32 -9.79 4.08 41.89
N PRO A 33 -9.43 3.38 40.80
CA PRO A 33 -8.94 2.01 40.87
C PRO A 33 -7.52 1.98 41.46
N VAL A 34 -7.27 0.96 42.33
CA VAL A 34 -5.97 0.68 42.89
C VAL A 34 -5.47 -0.69 42.50
N THR A 35 -4.16 -0.91 42.52
CA THR A 35 -3.56 -2.22 42.26
C THR A 35 -3.62 -3.13 43.45
N ASN A 36 -3.42 -2.56 44.66
CA ASN A 36 -3.45 -3.29 45.93
C ASN A 36 -3.76 -2.33 47.09
N ALA A 37 -3.98 -2.90 48.28
CA ALA A 37 -4.34 -2.16 49.49
C ALA A 37 -3.29 -1.14 49.98
N ASN A 38 -2.01 -1.29 49.60
CA ASN A 38 -0.93 -0.38 50.03
C ASN A 38 -1.00 0.98 49.32
N GLU A 39 -1.78 1.09 48.26
CA GLU A 39 -2.00 2.35 47.54
C GLU A 39 -3.07 3.25 48.22
N LEU A 40 -3.66 2.78 49.34
CA LEU A 40 -4.65 3.51 50.13
C LEU A 40 -4.17 3.74 51.54
N ALA A 41 -4.49 4.90 52.11
CA ALA A 41 -4.55 5.10 53.55
C ALA A 41 -6.02 5.13 53.96
N LEU A 42 -6.52 4.04 54.54
CA LEU A 42 -7.91 3.92 54.99
C LEU A 42 -7.97 4.29 56.48
N PHE A 43 -8.99 5.06 56.85
CA PHE A 43 -9.27 5.49 58.20
C PHE A 43 -10.71 5.14 58.56
N ILE A 44 -10.90 4.59 59.78
CA ILE A 44 -12.22 4.37 60.35
C ILE A 44 -12.18 5.00 61.74
N ASN A 45 -13.10 5.92 62.01
CA ASN A 45 -13.15 6.68 63.26
C ASN A 45 -11.80 7.35 63.62
N PHE A 46 -11.15 7.92 62.55
CA PHE A 46 -9.83 8.58 62.62
C PHE A 46 -8.66 7.65 62.95
N VAL A 47 -8.89 6.34 63.03
CA VAL A 47 -7.82 5.33 63.22
C VAL A 47 -7.44 4.75 61.86
N ARG A 48 -6.14 4.83 61.51
CA ARG A 48 -5.61 4.22 60.32
C ARG A 48 -5.70 2.71 60.36
N GLN A 49 -6.25 2.11 59.33
CA GLN A 49 -6.37 0.68 59.19
C GLN A 49 -5.12 0.12 58.48
N GLU A 50 -4.70 -1.08 58.89
CA GLU A 50 -3.53 -1.72 58.31
C GLU A 50 -3.87 -2.38 56.98
N PRO A 51 -3.18 -2.02 55.87
CA PRO A 51 -3.39 -2.64 54.59
C PRO A 51 -3.13 -4.13 54.62
N THR A 52 -3.85 -4.93 53.87
CA THR A 52 -3.79 -6.38 53.73
C THR A 52 -4.21 -7.16 54.98
N THR A 53 -4.21 -6.55 56.18
CA THR A 53 -4.67 -7.14 57.44
C THR A 53 -6.11 -6.74 57.77
N ALA A 54 -6.40 -5.46 57.80
CA ALA A 54 -7.73 -4.93 58.11
C ALA A 54 -8.62 -4.75 56.90
N TYR A 55 -8.02 -4.64 55.70
CA TYR A 55 -8.74 -4.54 54.46
C TYR A 55 -7.91 -5.03 53.25
N SER A 56 -8.60 -5.39 52.20
CA SER A 56 -8.02 -5.64 50.88
C SER A 56 -8.62 -4.67 49.86
N ALA A 57 -7.83 -4.32 48.84
CA ALA A 57 -8.30 -3.47 47.73
C ALA A 57 -7.66 -3.90 46.44
N SER A 58 -8.50 -3.95 45.35
CA SER A 58 -8.04 -4.25 44.00
C SER A 58 -9.06 -3.71 42.99
N GLY A 59 -8.58 -3.04 41.93
CA GLY A 59 -9.46 -2.29 41.06
C GLY A 59 -10.25 -1.24 41.84
N THR A 60 -11.54 -1.20 41.68
CA THR A 60 -12.46 -0.32 42.44
C THR A 60 -13.09 -1.02 43.62
N SER A 61 -12.68 -2.23 43.96
CA SER A 61 -13.21 -2.99 45.11
C SER A 61 -12.38 -2.77 46.36
N LEU A 62 -13.04 -2.37 47.44
CA LEU A 62 -12.49 -2.30 48.81
C LEU A 62 -13.28 -3.26 49.68
N THR A 63 -12.59 -4.18 50.35
CA THR A 63 -13.21 -5.18 51.24
C THR A 63 -12.56 -5.13 52.60
N LEU A 64 -13.36 -4.89 53.62
CA LEU A 64 -12.95 -4.88 55.02
C LEU A 64 -13.02 -6.29 55.62
N THR A 65 -12.17 -6.58 56.60
CA THR A 65 -12.23 -7.84 57.41
C THR A 65 -13.41 -7.86 58.39
N SER A 66 -13.88 -6.69 58.81
CA SER A 66 -15.04 -6.55 59.70
C SER A 66 -16.01 -5.48 59.15
N ALA A 67 -17.29 -5.71 59.32
CA ALA A 67 -18.31 -4.74 58.88
C ALA A 67 -18.22 -3.45 59.71
N THR A 68 -18.45 -2.33 59.05
CA THR A 68 -18.60 -1.03 59.75
C THR A 68 -19.99 -0.91 60.35
N SER A 69 -20.17 0.07 61.26
CA SER A 69 -21.48 0.51 61.75
C SER A 69 -21.92 1.75 60.92
N ALA A 70 -23.22 1.98 60.86
CA ALA A 70 -23.77 3.18 60.22
C ALA A 70 -23.34 4.50 60.90
N SER A 71 -22.82 4.43 62.11
CA SER A 71 -22.30 5.57 62.84
C SER A 71 -20.78 5.77 62.69
N ASP A 72 -20.08 4.90 61.96
CA ASP A 72 -18.64 5.02 61.76
C ASP A 72 -18.36 6.12 60.73
N ASP A 73 -17.32 6.90 60.96
CA ASP A 73 -16.74 7.81 59.98
C ASP A 73 -15.62 7.11 59.26
N MET A 74 -15.81 6.91 57.93
CA MET A 74 -14.82 6.20 57.11
C MET A 74 -14.44 7.02 55.88
N TYR A 75 -13.13 7.17 55.68
CA TYR A 75 -12.58 7.76 54.47
C TYR A 75 -11.27 7.11 54.06
N CYS A 76 -10.91 7.26 52.80
CA CYS A 76 -9.57 6.90 52.35
C CYS A 76 -8.87 8.06 51.65
N VAL A 77 -7.55 8.01 51.67
CA VAL A 77 -6.68 8.87 50.85
C VAL A 77 -5.92 7.98 49.92
N PHE A 78 -6.03 8.25 48.63
CA PHE A 78 -5.26 7.56 47.60
C PHE A 78 -3.83 8.09 47.64
N LEU A 79 -2.87 7.22 47.96
CA LEU A 79 -1.46 7.58 48.15
C LEU A 79 -0.71 7.87 46.83
N GLY A 80 -1.44 7.83 45.76
CA GLY A 80 -0.95 8.14 44.41
C GLY A 80 -0.37 6.93 43.71
N LYS A 81 -0.75 6.75 42.49
CA LYS A 81 0.04 5.97 41.53
C LYS A 81 1.22 6.83 41.11
N ALA A 82 2.43 6.30 41.19
CA ALA A 82 3.48 6.83 40.37
C ALA A 82 2.90 6.93 38.94
N VAL A 83 2.78 8.13 38.39
CA VAL A 83 2.50 8.26 36.98
C VAL A 83 3.66 7.57 36.31
N GLN A 84 3.46 6.33 35.92
CA GLN A 84 4.40 5.66 35.06
C GLN A 84 4.48 6.54 33.84
N THR A 85 5.58 7.25 33.67
CA THR A 85 6.08 7.60 32.35
C THR A 85 6.39 6.25 31.71
N VAL A 86 5.37 5.69 31.07
CA VAL A 86 5.44 4.33 30.59
C VAL A 86 6.41 4.33 29.43
N ASN A 87 7.64 3.95 29.71
CA ASN A 87 8.43 3.30 28.69
C ASN A 87 7.91 1.84 28.65
N PRO A 88 7.04 1.48 27.67
CA PRO A 88 6.49 0.13 27.64
C PRO A 88 7.66 -0.86 27.57
N PRO A 89 7.62 -1.97 28.29
CA PRO A 89 8.65 -3.01 28.15
C PRO A 89 8.80 -3.40 26.67
N ASN A 90 10.02 -3.72 26.25
CA ASN A 90 10.27 -4.17 24.88
C ASN A 90 9.33 -5.32 24.50
N GLY A 91 8.62 -5.17 23.36
CA GLY A 91 7.66 -6.17 22.89
C GLY A 91 6.27 -6.13 23.55
N SER A 92 6.00 -5.21 24.48
CA SER A 92 4.69 -5.10 25.14
C SER A 92 3.65 -4.33 24.33
N VAL A 93 4.07 -3.57 23.31
CA VAL A 93 3.18 -2.86 22.40
C VAL A 93 3.02 -3.71 21.14
N GLY A 94 1.94 -4.44 21.05
CA GLY A 94 1.57 -5.20 19.85
C GLY A 94 0.71 -4.38 18.89
N ILE A 95 0.38 -4.99 17.76
CA ILE A 95 -0.45 -4.36 16.71
C ILE A 95 -1.83 -3.94 17.25
N SER A 96 -2.39 -4.68 18.21
CA SER A 96 -3.69 -4.39 18.82
C SER A 96 -3.71 -3.09 19.66
N GLN A 97 -2.56 -2.65 20.16
CA GLN A 97 -2.43 -1.42 20.93
C GLN A 97 -2.24 -0.18 20.05
N LEU A 98 -2.00 -0.35 18.76
CA LEU A 98 -1.90 0.76 17.83
C LEU A 98 -3.31 1.20 17.38
N SER A 99 -3.61 2.48 17.56
CA SER A 99 -4.88 3.09 17.11
C SER A 99 -4.96 3.28 15.58
N ALA A 100 -3.90 2.88 14.87
CA ALA A 100 -3.82 2.99 13.42
C ALA A 100 -4.93 2.17 12.73
N THR A 101 -5.49 2.71 11.64
CA THR A 101 -6.51 2.09 10.82
C THR A 101 -5.91 1.28 9.66
N GLY A 102 -6.73 0.53 8.92
CA GLY A 102 -6.30 -0.31 7.82
C GLY A 102 -5.97 -1.76 8.21
N THR A 103 -5.71 -2.59 7.21
CA THR A 103 -5.35 -3.99 7.41
C THR A 103 -3.93 -4.10 7.95
N LYS A 104 -3.75 -4.82 9.06
CA LYS A 104 -2.47 -5.01 9.76
C LYS A 104 -1.96 -6.42 9.50
N ASP A 105 -1.18 -6.60 8.43
CA ASP A 105 -0.63 -7.89 8.03
C ASP A 105 0.84 -7.77 7.54
N ALA A 106 1.40 -8.88 7.04
CA ALA A 106 2.78 -8.94 6.59
C ALA A 106 3.06 -8.12 5.30
N THR A 107 2.01 -7.62 4.62
CA THR A 107 2.12 -6.88 3.36
C THR A 107 1.94 -5.38 3.53
N THR A 108 1.62 -4.92 4.75
CA THR A 108 1.31 -3.52 5.04
C THR A 108 2.31 -2.90 6.02
N PHE A 109 2.48 -1.59 5.89
CA PHE A 109 3.37 -0.77 6.72
C PHE A 109 2.58 0.38 7.36
N LEU A 110 2.97 0.76 8.58
CA LEU A 110 2.41 1.94 9.23
C LEU A 110 2.92 3.21 8.53
N ARG A 111 2.00 4.00 8.01
CA ARG A 111 2.29 5.29 7.35
C ARG A 111 2.28 6.43 8.36
N GLY A 112 2.85 7.58 7.94
CA GLY A 112 2.87 8.80 8.75
C GLY A 112 1.50 9.42 9.06
N ASP A 113 0.45 9.01 8.36
CA ASP A 113 -0.95 9.38 8.58
C ASP A 113 -1.67 8.43 9.57
N ASN A 114 -0.94 7.57 10.27
CA ASN A 114 -1.45 6.56 11.19
C ASN A 114 -2.36 5.51 10.53
N THR A 115 -2.11 5.19 9.27
CA THR A 115 -2.78 4.10 8.56
C THR A 115 -1.82 2.98 8.19
N PHE A 116 -2.31 1.73 8.15
CA PHE A 116 -1.59 0.61 7.55
C PHE A 116 -1.99 0.51 6.08
N ALA A 117 -1.03 0.56 5.20
CA ALA A 117 -1.21 0.36 3.76
C ALA A 117 -0.01 -0.36 3.16
N SER A 118 -0.19 -0.99 2.00
CA SER A 118 0.91 -1.60 1.26
C SER A 118 1.97 -0.56 0.89
N ALA A 119 3.24 -0.97 0.90
CA ALA A 119 4.35 -0.13 0.47
C ALA A 119 4.34 -0.01 -1.05
N GLY A 120 3.94 1.16 -1.51
CA GLY A 120 3.89 1.46 -2.94
C GLY A 120 2.78 0.72 -3.70
N GLY A 121 2.28 1.30 -4.77
CA GLY A 121 1.42 0.60 -5.73
C GLY A 121 2.23 -0.50 -6.44
N ALA A 122 1.63 -1.60 -6.78
CA ALA A 122 2.19 -2.50 -7.79
C ALA A 122 2.28 -1.72 -9.12
N ASN A 123 3.28 -2.04 -9.97
CA ASN A 123 3.35 -1.50 -11.34
C ASN A 123 2.24 -2.13 -12.20
N THR A 124 0.99 -1.94 -11.77
CA THR A 124 -0.21 -2.48 -12.41
C THR A 124 -1.16 -1.34 -12.77
N PRO A 125 -1.93 -1.52 -13.85
CA PRO A 125 -2.02 -2.68 -14.74
C PRO A 125 -0.72 -2.92 -15.52
N ALA A 126 -0.48 -4.17 -15.91
CA ALA A 126 0.71 -4.57 -16.65
C ALA A 126 0.40 -5.78 -17.53
N PHE A 127 0.94 -5.80 -18.74
CA PHE A 127 0.80 -6.95 -19.64
C PHE A 127 2.06 -7.19 -20.45
N ARG A 128 2.15 -8.39 -20.97
CA ARG A 128 3.07 -8.78 -22.04
C ARG A 128 2.36 -9.74 -22.98
N ALA A 129 2.38 -9.40 -24.28
CA ALA A 129 1.82 -10.23 -25.34
C ALA A 129 2.87 -10.52 -26.41
N THR A 130 2.73 -11.66 -27.08
CA THR A 130 3.59 -12.15 -28.14
C THR A 130 2.73 -12.65 -29.31
N MET A 131 3.38 -13.05 -30.40
CA MET A 131 2.70 -13.63 -31.54
C MET A 131 2.83 -15.17 -31.51
N SER A 132 1.73 -15.89 -31.70
CA SER A 132 1.74 -17.37 -31.78
C SER A 132 2.30 -17.92 -33.10
N ALA A 133 2.21 -17.13 -34.16
CA ALA A 133 2.67 -17.49 -35.49
C ALA A 133 3.08 -16.25 -36.29
N ASN A 134 3.79 -16.46 -37.40
CA ASN A 134 4.15 -15.38 -38.33
C ASN A 134 2.91 -14.78 -38.99
N GLN A 135 2.89 -13.46 -39.15
CA GLN A 135 1.88 -12.75 -39.92
C GLN A 135 2.46 -12.49 -41.30
N THR A 136 1.94 -13.19 -42.33
CA THR A 136 2.51 -13.24 -43.69
C THR A 136 1.64 -12.56 -44.74
N GLY A 137 2.17 -12.36 -45.94
CA GLY A 137 1.42 -11.79 -47.05
C GLY A 137 1.13 -10.30 -46.88
N LEU A 138 2.00 -9.56 -46.18
CA LEU A 138 1.81 -8.15 -45.93
C LEU A 138 2.29 -7.30 -47.07
N SER A 139 1.49 -6.28 -47.40
CA SER A 139 1.76 -5.41 -48.53
C SER A 139 2.79 -4.34 -48.21
N SER A 140 3.67 -4.03 -49.18
CA SER A 140 4.59 -2.90 -49.08
C SER A 140 3.84 -1.61 -48.76
N GLU A 141 4.44 -0.77 -47.95
CA GLU A 141 3.99 0.58 -47.56
C GLU A 141 2.65 0.67 -46.81
N ALA A 142 1.98 -0.45 -46.58
CA ALA A 142 0.78 -0.48 -45.77
C ALA A 142 1.12 -0.50 -44.28
N ASN A 143 0.47 0.39 -43.51
CA ASN A 143 0.48 0.27 -42.05
C ASN A 143 -0.31 -0.98 -41.64
N THR A 144 0.37 -1.96 -41.11
CA THR A 144 -0.25 -3.23 -40.75
C THR A 144 -0.25 -3.35 -39.22
N LYS A 145 -1.43 -3.59 -38.64
CA LYS A 145 -1.54 -3.87 -37.22
C LYS A 145 -0.86 -5.19 -36.89
N VAL A 146 -0.05 -5.19 -35.84
CA VAL A 146 0.62 -6.38 -35.34
C VAL A 146 -0.32 -7.16 -34.44
N SER A 147 -0.55 -8.42 -34.77
CA SER A 147 -1.46 -9.31 -34.04
C SER A 147 -0.70 -10.04 -32.93
N PHE A 148 -0.45 -9.37 -31.81
CA PHE A 148 0.09 -10.01 -30.61
C PHE A 148 -1.03 -10.79 -29.91
N ASN A 149 -1.26 -12.01 -30.35
CA ASN A 149 -2.42 -12.83 -30.02
C ASN A 149 -2.19 -13.84 -28.91
N THR A 150 -1.07 -13.76 -28.21
CA THR A 150 -0.74 -14.66 -27.11
C THR A 150 -0.26 -13.85 -25.90
N GLU A 151 -0.99 -13.92 -24.82
CA GLU A 151 -0.58 -13.30 -23.57
C GLU A 151 0.48 -14.14 -22.86
N THR A 152 1.54 -13.50 -22.40
CA THR A 152 2.46 -14.08 -21.42
C THR A 152 1.91 -13.85 -20.02
N TYR A 153 1.39 -12.67 -19.78
CA TYR A 153 0.61 -12.29 -18.60
C TYR A 153 -0.22 -11.03 -18.92
N ASP A 154 -1.35 -10.89 -18.21
CA ASP A 154 -2.18 -9.69 -18.19
C ASP A 154 -2.70 -9.45 -16.77
N ILE A 155 -2.14 -8.49 -16.08
CA ILE A 155 -2.53 -8.08 -14.73
C ILE A 155 -3.42 -6.85 -14.84
N GLY A 156 -4.68 -7.01 -14.48
CA GLY A 156 -5.69 -5.96 -14.59
C GLY A 156 -6.57 -6.07 -15.83
N SER A 157 -6.50 -7.15 -16.60
CA SER A 157 -7.32 -7.39 -17.81
C SER A 157 -7.28 -6.19 -18.77
N CYS A 158 -6.07 -5.74 -19.05
CA CYS A 158 -5.83 -4.51 -19.79
C CYS A 158 -5.46 -4.75 -21.27
N TYR A 159 -5.27 -6.00 -21.68
CA TYR A 159 -4.90 -6.34 -23.04
C TYR A 159 -5.93 -7.23 -23.75
N ASP A 160 -6.30 -6.87 -24.97
CA ASP A 160 -7.17 -7.68 -25.84
C ASP A 160 -6.31 -8.43 -26.88
N HIS A 161 -6.03 -9.69 -26.60
CA HIS A 161 -5.23 -10.59 -27.45
C HIS A 161 -6.04 -11.28 -28.53
N SER A 162 -7.35 -11.17 -28.52
CA SER A 162 -8.25 -11.98 -29.37
C SER A 162 -8.83 -11.23 -30.57
N SER A 163 -9.14 -9.95 -30.41
CA SER A 163 -9.90 -9.19 -31.41
C SER A 163 -9.19 -7.92 -31.86
N ASN A 164 -8.81 -7.07 -30.91
CA ASN A 164 -8.26 -5.76 -31.23
C ASN A 164 -6.74 -5.69 -31.10
N PHE A 165 -6.08 -6.66 -30.47
CA PHE A 165 -4.62 -6.69 -30.24
C PHE A 165 -4.09 -5.37 -29.69
N ARG A 166 -4.71 -4.88 -28.61
CA ARG A 166 -4.41 -3.57 -28.04
C ARG A 166 -4.39 -3.58 -26.52
N PHE A 167 -3.58 -2.72 -25.97
CA PHE A 167 -3.62 -2.34 -24.57
C PHE A 167 -4.69 -1.25 -24.37
N THR A 168 -5.53 -1.37 -23.35
CA THR A 168 -6.53 -0.35 -22.98
C THR A 168 -6.37 -0.07 -21.48
N VAL A 169 -6.28 1.21 -21.13
CA VAL A 169 -6.16 1.63 -19.72
C VAL A 169 -7.46 1.34 -18.99
N PRO A 170 -7.44 0.52 -17.92
CA PRO A 170 -8.64 0.24 -17.11
C PRO A 170 -9.17 1.48 -16.39
N SER A 171 -10.42 1.40 -15.96
CA SER A 171 -11.05 2.48 -15.18
C SER A 171 -10.33 2.70 -13.86
N GLY A 172 -10.02 3.96 -13.53
CA GLY A 172 -9.31 4.34 -12.30
C GLY A 172 -7.78 4.16 -12.38
N GLU A 173 -7.25 3.77 -13.53
CA GLU A 173 -5.82 3.51 -13.72
C GLU A 173 -5.13 4.60 -14.59
N ASP A 174 -5.63 5.84 -14.52
CA ASP A 174 -4.95 6.98 -15.15
C ASP A 174 -3.51 7.10 -14.64
N GLY A 175 -2.59 7.57 -15.48
CA GLY A 175 -1.21 7.79 -15.06
C GLY A 175 -0.19 7.58 -16.17
N LYS A 176 1.09 7.50 -15.78
CA LYS A 176 2.20 7.29 -16.69
C LYS A 176 2.46 5.81 -16.91
N TYR A 177 2.64 5.45 -18.16
CA TYR A 177 2.89 4.07 -18.59
C TYR A 177 4.21 3.99 -19.36
N LEU A 178 5.05 3.04 -19.01
CA LEU A 178 6.14 2.61 -19.89
C LEU A 178 5.56 1.62 -20.89
N ILE A 179 5.72 1.92 -22.17
CA ILE A 179 5.19 1.14 -23.29
C ILE A 179 6.35 0.72 -24.17
N THR A 180 6.46 -0.58 -24.45
CA THR A 180 7.52 -1.12 -25.30
C THR A 180 6.94 -2.11 -26.29
N ALA A 181 7.25 -1.92 -27.57
CA ALA A 181 6.98 -2.87 -28.63
C ALA A 181 8.27 -3.25 -29.35
N HIS A 182 8.45 -4.53 -29.59
CA HIS A 182 9.53 -5.09 -30.38
C HIS A 182 8.95 -5.96 -31.47
N ILE A 183 9.30 -5.66 -32.71
CA ILE A 183 8.87 -6.44 -33.88
C ILE A 183 10.06 -6.99 -34.63
N HIS A 184 9.86 -8.15 -35.20
CA HIS A 184 10.81 -8.83 -36.04
C HIS A 184 10.21 -8.96 -37.43
N THR A 185 10.77 -8.28 -38.41
CA THR A 185 10.24 -8.25 -39.78
C THR A 185 11.18 -8.94 -40.77
N ARG A 186 10.61 -9.61 -41.74
CA ARG A 186 11.32 -10.20 -42.86
C ARG A 186 10.73 -9.63 -44.14
N ALA A 187 11.54 -9.03 -44.96
CA ALA A 187 11.14 -8.58 -46.30
C ALA A 187 11.39 -9.68 -47.34
N ASP A 188 10.51 -9.79 -48.31
CA ASP A 188 10.58 -10.78 -49.38
C ASP A 188 11.46 -10.34 -50.56
N GLY A 189 11.81 -9.05 -50.60
CA GLY A 189 12.64 -8.43 -51.62
C GLY A 189 13.41 -7.23 -51.16
N ALA A 190 13.98 -6.48 -52.09
CA ALA A 190 14.66 -5.23 -51.78
C ALA A 190 13.73 -4.22 -51.11
N HIS A 191 14.17 -3.59 -50.06
CA HIS A 191 13.39 -2.63 -49.28
C HIS A 191 14.26 -1.49 -48.74
N SER A 192 13.68 -0.33 -48.53
CA SER A 192 14.37 0.89 -48.13
C SER A 192 14.22 1.26 -46.65
N GLY A 193 13.34 0.60 -45.94
CA GLY A 193 13.15 0.88 -44.52
C GLY A 193 12.04 0.04 -43.88
N LYS A 194 12.04 0.05 -42.54
CA LYS A 194 11.08 -0.65 -41.70
C LYS A 194 10.73 0.22 -40.51
N THR A 195 9.48 0.18 -40.07
CA THR A 195 9.04 0.94 -38.91
C THR A 195 8.25 0.08 -37.94
N CYS A 196 8.48 0.31 -36.65
CA CYS A 196 7.59 -0.09 -35.56
C CYS A 196 6.91 1.17 -35.03
N ARG A 197 5.59 1.19 -35.00
CA ARG A 197 4.79 2.37 -34.70
C ARG A 197 3.84 2.09 -33.55
N LEU A 198 3.69 3.09 -32.67
CA LEU A 198 2.63 3.11 -31.67
C LEU A 198 1.55 4.09 -32.10
N TYR A 199 0.31 3.68 -31.92
CA TYR A 199 -0.89 4.48 -32.12
C TYR A 199 -1.65 4.58 -30.82
N LYS A 200 -2.06 5.80 -30.48
CA LYS A 200 -2.95 6.07 -29.34
C LYS A 200 -4.32 6.45 -29.88
N ASN A 201 -5.36 5.73 -29.49
CA ASN A 201 -6.74 6.00 -29.88
C ASN A 201 -6.92 6.09 -31.42
N GLY A 202 -6.23 5.22 -32.15
CA GLY A 202 -6.24 5.18 -33.58
C GLY A 202 -5.41 6.27 -34.29
N SER A 203 -4.76 7.17 -33.52
CA SER A 203 -3.90 8.22 -34.07
C SER A 203 -2.42 7.88 -33.86
N PHE A 204 -1.58 8.25 -34.82
CA PHE A 204 -0.13 8.06 -34.72
C PHE A 204 0.44 8.75 -33.46
N LEU A 205 1.21 8.04 -32.69
CA LEU A 205 1.84 8.53 -31.47
C LEU A 205 3.35 8.71 -31.64
N THR A 206 4.05 7.63 -31.94
CA THR A 206 5.50 7.65 -32.13
C THR A 206 5.95 6.43 -32.94
N GLU A 207 7.16 6.50 -33.49
CA GLU A 207 7.75 5.38 -34.22
C GLU A 207 9.25 5.22 -33.95
N SER A 208 9.72 4.01 -34.10
CA SER A 208 11.13 3.71 -34.34
C SER A 208 11.27 3.28 -35.79
N GLN A 209 12.09 3.97 -36.52
CA GLN A 209 12.37 3.67 -37.92
C GLN A 209 13.81 3.14 -38.05
N THR A 210 13.94 1.96 -38.61
CA THR A 210 15.20 1.50 -39.13
C THR A 210 15.24 1.86 -40.62
N ALA A 211 15.77 3.01 -40.95
CA ALA A 211 16.03 3.44 -42.29
C ALA A 211 17.46 3.07 -42.67
N THR A 212 17.63 2.41 -43.78
CA THR A 212 18.90 2.29 -44.45
C THR A 212 18.88 3.19 -45.66
N ALA A 213 19.52 4.34 -45.57
CA ALA A 213 19.66 5.22 -46.75
C ALA A 213 20.56 4.52 -47.77
N GLY A 214 20.02 4.21 -48.93
CA GLY A 214 20.77 3.91 -50.13
C GLY A 214 21.16 2.47 -50.43
N ASP A 215 20.98 1.52 -49.51
CA ASP A 215 21.25 0.13 -49.80
C ASP A 215 19.94 -0.65 -49.98
N ASN A 216 19.82 -1.30 -51.13
CA ASN A 216 18.86 -2.38 -51.30
C ASN A 216 19.21 -3.49 -50.32
N LEU A 217 18.62 -3.45 -49.13
CA LEU A 217 18.78 -4.52 -48.17
C LEU A 217 18.33 -5.82 -48.84
N HIS A 218 19.22 -6.79 -48.81
CA HIS A 218 19.04 -8.08 -49.42
C HIS A 218 17.68 -8.69 -49.07
N ALA A 219 16.95 -9.22 -50.05
CA ALA A 219 15.81 -10.10 -49.85
C ALA A 219 16.20 -11.16 -48.79
N THR A 220 15.33 -11.43 -47.82
CA THR A 220 15.49 -12.45 -46.78
C THR A 220 16.23 -12.05 -45.49
N ARG A 221 16.68 -10.82 -45.31
CA ARG A 221 17.19 -10.42 -43.97
C ARG A 221 16.06 -10.08 -43.03
N THR A 222 16.11 -10.73 -41.88
CA THR A 222 15.27 -10.39 -40.73
C THR A 222 15.88 -9.19 -40.01
N ASN A 223 15.08 -8.21 -39.68
CA ASN A 223 15.49 -7.04 -38.93
C ASN A 223 14.52 -6.76 -37.78
N ASN A 224 15.09 -6.31 -36.70
CA ASN A 224 14.33 -5.95 -35.50
C ASN A 224 14.10 -4.43 -35.50
N SER A 225 12.91 -4.01 -35.06
CA SER A 225 12.61 -2.63 -34.73
C SER A 225 11.93 -2.59 -33.38
N SER A 226 12.36 -1.67 -32.53
CA SER A 226 11.78 -1.48 -31.20
C SER A 226 11.38 -0.04 -30.99
N VAL A 227 10.27 0.18 -30.36
CA VAL A 227 9.85 1.49 -29.87
C VAL A 227 9.55 1.40 -28.38
N THR A 228 10.05 2.38 -27.64
CA THR A 228 9.79 2.51 -26.21
C THR A 228 9.48 3.97 -25.93
N THR A 229 8.41 4.21 -25.18
CA THR A 229 8.00 5.54 -24.76
C THR A 229 7.38 5.50 -23.37
N ILE A 230 7.33 6.66 -22.74
CA ILE A 230 6.54 6.90 -21.52
C ILE A 230 5.44 7.88 -21.89
N GLU A 231 4.18 7.46 -21.71
CA GLU A 231 3.00 8.25 -22.04
C GLU A 231 2.11 8.45 -20.83
N ASN A 232 1.52 9.64 -20.74
CA ASN A 232 0.44 9.89 -19.82
C ASN A 232 -0.88 9.46 -20.46
N LEU A 233 -1.52 8.44 -19.88
CA LEU A 233 -2.75 7.84 -20.40
C LEU A 233 -3.88 8.01 -19.41
N SER A 234 -5.07 8.26 -19.94
CA SER A 234 -6.31 8.29 -19.17
C SER A 234 -7.06 6.98 -19.32
N ALA A 235 -7.96 6.70 -18.38
CA ALA A 235 -8.86 5.56 -18.48
C ALA A 235 -9.55 5.51 -19.85
N THR A 236 -9.62 4.32 -20.44
CA THR A 236 -10.13 4.03 -21.78
C THR A 236 -9.20 4.41 -22.95
N ASP A 237 -8.12 5.15 -22.73
CA ASP A 237 -7.10 5.30 -23.76
C ASP A 237 -6.55 3.92 -24.15
N TYR A 238 -6.31 3.73 -25.45
CA TYR A 238 -5.73 2.49 -25.93
C TYR A 238 -4.51 2.70 -26.82
N ILE A 239 -3.59 1.73 -26.76
CA ILE A 239 -2.37 1.70 -27.57
C ILE A 239 -2.38 0.46 -28.44
N GLU A 240 -2.03 0.68 -29.72
CA GLU A 240 -1.89 -0.36 -30.74
C GLU A 240 -0.51 -0.29 -31.36
N VAL A 241 -0.03 -1.45 -31.84
CA VAL A 241 1.26 -1.54 -32.53
C VAL A 241 1.02 -1.79 -34.00
N TYR A 242 1.66 -0.98 -34.82
CA TYR A 242 1.67 -1.14 -36.28
C TYR A 242 3.09 -1.30 -36.78
N ALA A 243 3.22 -2.04 -37.86
CA ALA A 243 4.47 -2.20 -38.58
C ALA A 243 4.29 -1.80 -40.05
N LYS A 244 5.38 -1.36 -40.68
CA LYS A 244 5.42 -1.04 -42.07
C LYS A 244 6.80 -1.36 -42.63
N VAL A 245 6.83 -1.88 -43.87
CA VAL A 245 8.05 -2.07 -44.65
C VAL A 245 7.90 -1.34 -45.99
N PHE A 246 8.96 -0.68 -46.44
CA PHE A 246 8.97 0.13 -47.65
C PHE A 246 9.69 -0.61 -48.78
N GLY A 247 9.01 -0.79 -49.92
CA GLY A 247 9.60 -1.27 -51.18
C GLY A 247 9.41 -2.77 -51.49
N SER A 248 8.89 -3.58 -50.56
CA SER A 248 8.71 -5.01 -50.78
C SER A 248 7.52 -5.58 -49.98
N ALA A 249 6.96 -6.68 -50.46
CA ALA A 249 6.11 -7.54 -49.65
C ALA A 249 6.91 -8.10 -48.48
N TRP A 250 6.26 -8.43 -47.36
CA TRP A 250 6.95 -8.75 -46.12
C TRP A 250 6.12 -9.61 -45.18
N SER A 251 6.74 -10.01 -44.09
CA SER A 251 6.09 -10.73 -43.01
C SER A 251 6.61 -10.26 -41.65
N LEU A 252 5.76 -10.37 -40.64
CA LEU A 252 6.16 -10.32 -39.24
C LEU A 252 6.53 -11.73 -38.77
N GLN A 253 7.64 -11.83 -38.08
CA GLN A 253 8.10 -13.09 -37.48
C GLN A 253 7.68 -13.10 -36.03
N ASN A 254 7.20 -14.23 -35.54
CA ASN A 254 6.77 -14.38 -34.15
C ASN A 254 7.95 -14.49 -33.18
N GLU A 255 9.12 -14.94 -33.65
CA GLU A 255 10.32 -15.08 -32.83
C GLU A 255 10.80 -13.72 -32.31
N GLY A 256 10.86 -13.57 -31.00
CA GLY A 256 11.37 -12.37 -30.34
C GLY A 256 10.43 -11.16 -30.38
N ALA A 257 9.30 -11.23 -31.11
CA ALA A 257 8.33 -10.14 -31.15
C ALA A 257 7.48 -10.09 -29.88
N TYR A 258 7.34 -8.91 -29.31
CA TYR A 258 6.50 -8.68 -28.12
C TYR A 258 5.97 -7.27 -28.03
N PHE A 259 4.87 -7.13 -27.29
CA PHE A 259 4.30 -5.87 -26.86
C PHE A 259 4.04 -5.93 -25.35
N SER A 260 4.45 -4.91 -24.64
CA SER A 260 4.26 -4.83 -23.20
C SER A 260 4.07 -3.39 -22.75
N ALA A 261 3.30 -3.22 -21.67
CA ALA A 261 3.25 -1.98 -20.94
C ALA A 261 3.03 -2.25 -19.45
N PHE A 262 3.40 -1.28 -18.63
CA PHE A 262 3.04 -1.26 -17.21
C PHE A 262 2.94 0.18 -16.71
N LYS A 263 2.10 0.39 -15.70
CA LYS A 263 1.94 1.68 -15.03
C LYS A 263 3.19 1.98 -14.19
N ILE A 264 3.72 3.17 -14.32
CA ILE A 264 4.80 3.67 -13.46
C ILE A 264 4.18 4.14 -12.15
N ILE A 265 4.74 3.73 -11.03
CA ILE A 265 4.34 4.21 -9.71
C ILE A 265 4.79 5.67 -9.58
N GLU A 266 3.89 6.55 -9.18
CA GLU A 266 4.16 7.93 -8.82
C GLU A 266 4.16 8.11 -7.30
#